data_02e38604adf10337edaa066edc23358f
#
_entry.id   02e38604adf10337edaa066edc23358f
#
_cell.length_a   1.000
_cell.length_b   1.000
_cell.length_c   1.000
_cell.angle_alpha   90.00
_cell.angle_beta   90.00
_cell.angle_gamma   90.00
#
_symmetry.space_group_name_H-M   'P 1'
#
loop_
_entity.id
_entity.type
_entity.pdbx_description
1 polymer ?
#
loop_
_entity_poly.entity_id
_entity_poly.type
_entity_poly.pdbx_seq_one_letter_code
_entity_poly.pdbx_strand_id
1 'polypeptide(L)'
;MSSPAIGPPPSRNNSNFTLTRAAHGCALFIFLPAGYSVPVLRTLRKAEYAELMILFFIQAAAMAIWFVPLGTILDANGLHAIKAYAYAANALAAFISPLIFGAMADRHVPPARVLRWLAFATAITTAIASTAIRAHWNPWFILLIIQLFYLSYAPMFSISTALVLARLQDANKEFGPVRALATLGWMCGAVLIGALSLDRSPHAEYLGAFIWLLMGLFTYYLPVLEVPSAAEHLSWHERLGFDALTLLKDRDTRVVFIASTLFNIPVCAFYPYAPTHLHDLGFMHTSAWMCFAQATELVAMLSLAWLLAHWHLKWIFTCGLVFGVLRFALSAVDTKYSLLLGVALHGASFVLVFITAQIYLNQRIDPAWRTRAQALLTLMNTGIGNLIGYLGVGWWFGACTTAARTNWTLFWGALSTSVGLVLIYFLYAYRGQSLHSIQTGKITTPSPVSQI
;
A
#
# COMPACT_ATOMS: atom_id res chain seq x y z
N MET A 1 12.13 -69.35 9.08
CA MET A 1 12.09 -68.35 8.04
C MET A 1 11.88 -67.01 8.71
N SER A 2 12.92 -66.29 8.81
CA SER A 2 13.26 -65.27 9.80
C SER A 2 12.65 -63.90 9.49
N SER A 3 11.94 -63.37 10.48
CA SER A 3 11.64 -61.94 10.59
C SER A 3 12.86 -61.17 11.11
N PRO A 4 13.15 -59.94 10.63
CA PRO A 4 14.12 -59.09 11.30
C PRO A 4 13.46 -58.12 12.27
N ALA A 5 14.17 -57.91 13.37
CA ALA A 5 13.82 -57.16 14.57
C ALA A 5 13.73 -55.64 14.37
N ILE A 6 12.81 -55.05 15.11
CA ILE A 6 12.66 -53.59 15.28
C ILE A 6 13.64 -53.12 16.36
N GLY A 7 14.56 -52.21 16.02
CA GLY A 7 15.45 -51.53 16.94
C GLY A 7 14.79 -50.31 17.64
N PRO A 8 15.28 -49.92 18.84
CA PRO A 8 14.66 -48.88 19.65
C PRO A 8 15.00 -47.47 19.17
N PRO A 9 14.18 -46.44 19.55
CA PRO A 9 14.36 -45.03 19.13
C PRO A 9 15.55 -44.38 19.88
N PRO A 10 16.23 -43.40 19.27
CA PRO A 10 17.35 -42.72 19.91
C PRO A 10 16.91 -41.70 20.97
N SER A 11 17.70 -41.69 22.05
CA SER A 11 17.59 -40.89 23.24
C SER A 11 17.68 -39.37 22.97
N ARG A 12 16.87 -38.60 23.69
CA ARG A 12 17.01 -37.16 23.88
C ARG A 12 18.37 -36.83 24.47
N ASN A 13 19.15 -36.06 23.75
CA ASN A 13 20.32 -35.38 24.33
C ASN A 13 19.99 -33.93 24.61
N ASN A 14 19.97 -33.58 25.90
CA ASN A 14 20.07 -32.24 26.44
C ASN A 14 21.50 -31.74 26.22
N SER A 15 21.68 -30.64 25.50
CA SER A 15 22.96 -29.92 25.55
C SER A 15 22.76 -28.43 25.30
N ASN A 16 22.93 -27.72 26.41
CA ASN A 16 23.63 -26.43 26.58
C ASN A 16 23.15 -25.21 25.77
N PHE A 17 22.40 -24.41 26.48
CA PHE A 17 22.27 -22.96 26.31
C PHE A 17 23.65 -22.30 26.49
N THR A 18 24.27 -21.90 25.40
CA THR A 18 25.38 -20.94 25.42
C THR A 18 24.87 -19.59 24.93
N LEU A 19 24.67 -18.68 25.86
CA LEU A 19 24.48 -17.25 25.64
C LEU A 19 25.77 -16.67 25.05
N THR A 20 25.80 -16.38 23.76
CA THR A 20 26.78 -15.48 23.17
C THR A 20 26.17 -14.08 23.09
N ARG A 21 26.66 -13.18 23.92
CA ARG A 21 26.51 -11.73 23.82
C ARG A 21 27.07 -11.30 22.46
N ALA A 22 26.21 -10.73 21.60
CA ALA A 22 26.67 -9.90 20.51
C ALA A 22 25.63 -8.82 20.20
N ALA A 23 26.05 -7.60 20.48
CA ALA A 23 25.74 -6.35 19.84
C ALA A 23 24.28 -5.86 19.81
N HIS A 24 24.10 -4.77 20.48
CA HIS A 24 23.03 -3.78 20.37
C HIS A 24 22.78 -3.43 18.90
N GLY A 25 21.65 -3.89 18.36
CA GLY A 25 21.23 -3.53 17.01
C GLY A 25 19.78 -3.96 16.79
N CYS A 26 18.88 -2.99 16.71
CA CYS A 26 17.50 -3.06 16.29
C CYS A 26 16.53 -3.87 17.16
N ALA A 27 15.81 -3.18 18.02
CA ALA A 27 14.64 -3.66 18.77
C ALA A 27 13.46 -4.17 17.90
N LEU A 28 13.64 -4.20 16.58
CA LEU A 28 12.63 -4.63 15.58
C LEU A 28 12.47 -6.16 15.48
N PHE A 29 13.44 -6.94 16.03
CA PHE A 29 13.48 -8.40 15.88
C PHE A 29 12.79 -9.19 17.01
N ILE A 30 12.27 -8.53 18.04
CA ILE A 30 11.75 -9.20 19.25
C ILE A 30 10.35 -9.84 19.00
N PHE A 31 9.65 -9.48 17.92
CA PHE A 31 8.28 -9.94 17.66
C PHE A 31 8.13 -11.02 16.57
N LEU A 32 9.21 -11.52 16.01
CA LEU A 32 9.13 -12.60 15.01
C LEU A 32 9.04 -13.96 15.71
N PRO A 33 8.08 -14.85 15.36
CA PRO A 33 8.10 -16.24 15.77
C PRO A 33 9.44 -16.88 15.38
N ALA A 34 10.06 -17.61 16.30
CA ALA A 34 11.44 -18.12 16.17
C ALA A 34 11.75 -18.92 14.89
N GLY A 35 10.73 -19.40 14.14
CA GLY A 35 10.88 -20.09 12.87
C GLY A 35 10.90 -19.18 11.62
N TYR A 36 10.43 -17.92 11.71
CA TYR A 36 10.35 -17.01 10.57
C TYR A 36 11.57 -16.12 10.38
N SER A 37 12.37 -15.93 11.40
CA SER A 37 13.55 -15.04 11.37
C SER A 37 14.66 -15.56 10.42
N VAL A 38 14.84 -16.86 10.32
CA VAL A 38 15.94 -17.46 9.54
C VAL A 38 15.77 -17.30 8.02
N PRO A 39 14.58 -17.57 7.41
CA PRO A 39 14.37 -17.35 5.98
C PRO A 39 14.46 -15.89 5.56
N VAL A 40 13.87 -14.98 6.35
CA VAL A 40 13.90 -13.53 6.09
C VAL A 40 15.33 -13.00 6.09
N LEU A 41 16.11 -13.30 7.13
CA LEU A 41 17.51 -12.90 7.24
C LEU A 41 18.38 -13.50 6.12
N ARG A 42 18.09 -14.73 5.70
CA ARG A 42 18.80 -15.38 4.61
C ARG A 42 18.55 -14.66 3.28
N THR A 43 17.31 -14.27 3.00
CA THR A 43 16.97 -13.50 1.78
C THR A 43 17.62 -12.12 1.79
N LEU A 44 17.57 -11.40 2.91
CA LEU A 44 18.17 -10.07 3.04
C LEU A 44 19.71 -10.07 2.93
N ARG A 45 20.36 -11.20 3.16
CA ARG A 45 21.82 -11.37 3.00
C ARG A 45 22.26 -11.75 1.60
N LYS A 46 21.34 -12.05 0.69
CA LYS A 46 21.69 -12.37 -0.70
C LYS A 46 22.15 -11.09 -1.41
N ALA A 47 23.45 -11.01 -1.72
CA ALA A 47 24.02 -9.87 -2.43
C ALA A 47 23.38 -9.63 -3.80
N GLU A 48 22.87 -10.70 -4.44
CA GLU A 48 22.17 -10.65 -5.73
C GLU A 48 20.85 -9.89 -5.69
N TYR A 49 20.25 -9.68 -4.49
CA TYR A 49 19.01 -8.90 -4.32
C TYR A 49 19.25 -7.49 -3.75
N ALA A 50 20.50 -7.11 -3.47
CA ALA A 50 20.81 -5.82 -2.90
C ALA A 50 20.29 -4.66 -3.77
N GLU A 51 20.46 -4.75 -5.08
CA GLU A 51 19.98 -3.75 -6.03
C GLU A 51 18.45 -3.62 -6.03
N LEU A 52 17.73 -4.74 -5.86
CA LEU A 52 16.26 -4.76 -5.82
C LEU A 52 15.74 -4.16 -4.50
N MET A 53 16.42 -4.44 -3.41
CA MET A 53 16.15 -3.86 -2.10
C MET A 53 16.38 -2.36 -2.08
N ILE A 54 17.51 -1.91 -2.64
CA ILE A 54 17.85 -0.48 -2.78
C ILE A 54 16.82 0.23 -3.66
N LEU A 55 16.39 -0.38 -4.76
CA LEU A 55 15.36 0.16 -5.65
C LEU A 55 14.07 0.46 -4.88
N PHE A 56 13.53 -0.52 -4.15
CA PHE A 56 12.32 -0.34 -3.36
C PHE A 56 12.48 0.68 -2.23
N PHE A 57 13.66 0.68 -1.58
CA PHE A 57 13.96 1.61 -0.51
C PHE A 57 13.98 3.06 -1.02
N ILE A 58 14.75 3.36 -2.08
CA ILE A 58 14.86 4.71 -2.62
C ILE A 58 13.51 5.20 -3.15
N GLN A 59 12.78 4.34 -3.88
CA GLN A 59 11.47 4.68 -4.44
C GLN A 59 10.47 5.07 -3.35
N ALA A 60 10.40 4.29 -2.28
CA ALA A 60 9.47 4.53 -1.19
C ALA A 60 9.90 5.72 -0.32
N ALA A 61 11.21 5.93 -0.11
CA ALA A 61 11.72 7.11 0.59
C ALA A 61 11.39 8.40 -0.16
N ALA A 62 11.62 8.44 -1.47
CA ALA A 62 11.28 9.59 -2.31
C ALA A 62 9.78 9.90 -2.28
N MET A 63 8.94 8.84 -2.33
CA MET A 63 7.48 9.02 -2.26
C MET A 63 7.01 9.50 -0.89
N ALA A 64 7.61 9.02 0.21
CA ALA A 64 7.26 9.48 1.56
C ALA A 64 7.60 10.97 1.76
N ILE A 65 8.75 11.41 1.24
CA ILE A 65 9.19 12.82 1.26
C ILE A 65 8.18 13.73 0.58
N TRP A 66 7.55 13.26 -0.49
CA TRP A 66 6.47 13.97 -1.19
C TRP A 66 5.14 13.87 -0.45
N PHE A 67 4.68 12.64 -0.20
CA PHE A 67 3.28 12.36 0.12
C PHE A 67 2.89 12.70 1.56
N VAL A 68 3.81 12.48 2.51
CA VAL A 68 3.52 12.66 3.94
C VAL A 68 3.36 14.14 4.31
N PRO A 69 4.29 15.06 3.94
CA PRO A 69 4.18 16.46 4.29
C PRO A 69 3.34 17.28 3.32
N LEU A 70 2.93 16.73 2.16
CA LEU A 70 2.21 17.51 1.12
C LEU A 70 1.04 18.32 1.69
N GLY A 71 0.22 17.72 2.56
CA GLY A 71 -0.93 18.41 3.16
C GLY A 71 -0.53 19.62 4.01
N THR A 72 0.47 19.48 4.86
CA THR A 72 0.98 20.54 5.74
C THR A 72 1.76 21.61 4.97
N ILE A 73 2.45 21.23 3.87
CA ILE A 73 3.10 22.18 2.97
C ILE A 73 2.06 23.03 2.26
N LEU A 74 1.00 22.43 1.72
CA LEU A 74 -0.07 23.17 1.05
C LEU A 74 -0.78 24.13 2.02
N ASP A 75 -1.08 23.67 3.24
CA ASP A 75 -1.70 24.52 4.27
C ASP A 75 -0.79 25.70 4.65
N ALA A 76 0.51 25.45 4.85
CA ALA A 76 1.46 26.49 5.23
C ALA A 76 1.69 27.56 4.15
N ASN A 77 1.42 27.22 2.89
CA ASN A 77 1.60 28.12 1.74
C ASN A 77 0.27 28.68 1.20
N GLY A 78 -0.83 28.60 1.97
CA GLY A 78 -2.13 29.16 1.59
C GLY A 78 -2.87 28.40 0.48
N LEU A 79 -2.47 27.14 0.23
CA LEU A 79 -3.01 26.29 -0.85
C LEU A 79 -4.03 25.26 -0.34
N HIS A 80 -4.66 25.53 0.82
CA HIS A 80 -5.65 24.62 1.42
C HIS A 80 -6.83 24.31 0.49
N ALA A 81 -7.21 25.24 -0.41
CA ALA A 81 -8.30 25.03 -1.36
C ALA A 81 -8.04 23.89 -2.35
N ILE A 82 -6.78 23.65 -2.75
CA ILE A 82 -6.43 22.58 -3.69
C ILE A 82 -5.97 21.28 -2.99
N LYS A 83 -5.88 21.25 -1.66
CA LYS A 83 -5.32 20.12 -0.91
C LYS A 83 -6.03 18.79 -1.22
N ALA A 84 -7.36 18.78 -1.16
CA ALA A 84 -8.14 17.58 -1.49
C ALA A 84 -7.92 17.11 -2.95
N TYR A 85 -7.88 18.05 -3.88
CA TYR A 85 -7.64 17.79 -5.30
C TYR A 85 -6.21 17.29 -5.54
N ALA A 86 -5.22 17.81 -4.81
CA ALA A 86 -3.84 17.36 -4.90
C ALA A 86 -3.67 15.88 -4.55
N TYR A 87 -4.35 15.40 -3.53
CA TYR A 87 -4.36 13.98 -3.21
C TYR A 87 -5.25 13.15 -4.18
N ALA A 88 -6.40 13.71 -4.62
CA ALA A 88 -7.27 13.08 -5.60
C ALA A 88 -6.59 12.88 -6.98
N ALA A 89 -5.61 13.71 -7.32
CA ALA A 89 -4.80 13.60 -8.54
C ALA A 89 -4.10 12.24 -8.65
N ASN A 90 -3.71 11.62 -7.52
CA ASN A 90 -3.19 10.25 -7.50
C ASN A 90 -4.23 9.22 -7.97
N ALA A 91 -5.49 9.39 -7.59
CA ALA A 91 -6.57 8.50 -8.03
C ALA A 91 -6.80 8.58 -9.54
N LEU A 92 -6.78 9.79 -10.12
CA LEU A 92 -6.87 9.97 -11.58
C LEU A 92 -5.70 9.30 -12.30
N ALA A 93 -4.49 9.41 -11.77
CA ALA A 93 -3.33 8.74 -12.33
C ALA A 93 -3.47 7.20 -12.31
N ALA A 94 -4.13 6.63 -11.31
CA ALA A 94 -4.38 5.19 -11.22
C ALA A 94 -5.28 4.66 -12.36
N PHE A 95 -6.16 5.49 -12.92
CA PHE A 95 -6.94 5.14 -14.12
C PHE A 95 -6.13 5.30 -15.42
N ILE A 96 -5.36 6.36 -15.53
CA ILE A 96 -4.70 6.76 -16.78
C ILE A 96 -3.40 5.98 -17.00
N SER A 97 -2.61 5.79 -15.94
CA SER A 97 -1.28 5.18 -16.03
C SER A 97 -1.26 3.78 -16.63
N PRO A 98 -2.15 2.83 -16.26
CA PRO A 98 -2.16 1.50 -16.87
C PRO A 98 -2.44 1.53 -18.37
N LEU A 99 -3.21 2.51 -18.83
CA LEU A 99 -3.55 2.66 -20.26
C LEU A 99 -2.35 3.13 -21.07
N ILE A 100 -1.61 4.13 -20.56
CA ILE A 100 -0.44 4.70 -21.26
C ILE A 100 0.72 3.70 -21.21
N PHE A 101 1.08 3.21 -20.03
CA PHE A 101 2.29 2.42 -19.84
C PHE A 101 2.11 0.95 -20.17
N GLY A 102 0.87 0.44 -20.12
CA GLY A 102 0.54 -0.84 -20.72
C GLY A 102 0.85 -0.86 -22.22
N ALA A 103 0.48 0.21 -22.96
CA ALA A 103 0.81 0.35 -24.37
C ALA A 103 2.33 0.50 -24.64
N MET A 104 3.09 1.04 -23.69
CA MET A 104 4.57 1.11 -23.78
C MET A 104 5.23 -0.25 -23.53
N ALA A 105 4.71 -1.06 -22.61
CA ALA A 105 5.19 -2.42 -22.39
C ALA A 105 5.05 -3.29 -23.63
N ASP A 106 3.99 -3.08 -24.42
CA ASP A 106 3.77 -3.79 -25.70
C ASP A 106 4.81 -3.43 -26.77
N ARG A 107 5.56 -2.34 -26.61
CA ARG A 107 6.57 -1.87 -27.59
C ARG A 107 7.98 -2.40 -27.32
N HIS A 108 8.13 -3.44 -26.54
CA HIS A 108 9.42 -4.10 -26.23
C HIS A 108 10.49 -3.18 -25.61
N VAL A 109 10.09 -2.13 -24.90
CA VAL A 109 11.02 -1.28 -24.17
C VAL A 109 11.40 -1.94 -22.83
N PRO A 110 12.69 -2.14 -22.51
CA PRO A 110 13.11 -2.73 -21.26
C PRO A 110 12.53 -1.99 -20.04
N PRO A 111 11.96 -2.71 -19.04
CA PRO A 111 11.32 -2.10 -17.88
C PRO A 111 12.21 -1.11 -17.12
N ALA A 112 13.51 -1.42 -16.99
CA ALA A 112 14.48 -0.54 -16.35
C ALA A 112 14.65 0.81 -17.09
N ARG A 113 14.51 0.83 -18.42
CA ARG A 113 14.58 2.06 -19.22
C ARG A 113 13.33 2.91 -19.04
N VAL A 114 12.15 2.29 -19.01
CA VAL A 114 10.88 2.98 -18.73
C VAL A 114 10.92 3.58 -17.33
N LEU A 115 11.35 2.80 -16.34
CA LEU A 115 11.49 3.25 -14.96
C LEU A 115 12.43 4.46 -14.83
N ARG A 116 13.53 4.49 -15.59
CA ARG A 116 14.47 5.60 -15.66
C ARG A 116 13.81 6.89 -16.16
N TRP A 117 13.13 6.82 -17.29
CA TRP A 117 12.46 8.01 -17.85
C TRP A 117 11.39 8.55 -16.89
N LEU A 118 10.64 7.64 -16.27
CA LEU A 118 9.63 8.02 -15.27
C LEU A 118 10.26 8.66 -14.04
N ALA A 119 11.37 8.12 -13.53
CA ALA A 119 12.07 8.67 -12.37
C ALA A 119 12.59 10.10 -12.65
N PHE A 120 13.18 10.33 -13.84
CA PHE A 120 13.61 11.68 -14.23
C PHE A 120 12.42 12.63 -14.44
N ALA A 121 11.34 12.18 -15.08
CA ALA A 121 10.13 12.99 -15.22
C ALA A 121 9.52 13.34 -13.86
N THR A 122 9.50 12.38 -12.93
CA THR A 122 9.03 12.59 -11.56
C THR A 122 9.94 13.57 -10.81
N ALA A 123 11.27 13.47 -10.95
CA ALA A 123 12.21 14.42 -10.36
C ALA A 123 11.98 15.85 -10.87
N ILE A 124 11.81 16.01 -12.17
CA ILE A 124 11.57 17.33 -12.82
C ILE A 124 10.23 17.89 -12.35
N THR A 125 9.15 17.13 -12.39
CA THR A 125 7.82 17.60 -11.96
C THR A 125 7.78 17.95 -10.48
N THR A 126 8.47 17.18 -9.62
CA THR A 126 8.62 17.49 -8.19
C THR A 126 9.37 18.81 -7.97
N ALA A 127 10.48 19.03 -8.67
CA ALA A 127 11.24 20.27 -8.57
C ALA A 127 10.42 21.49 -9.06
N ILE A 128 9.68 21.34 -10.15
CA ILE A 128 8.79 22.38 -10.66
C ILE A 128 7.66 22.66 -9.66
N ALA A 129 7.06 21.63 -9.07
CA ALA A 129 6.01 21.80 -8.04
C ALA A 129 6.53 22.59 -6.83
N SER A 130 7.72 22.23 -6.32
CA SER A 130 8.39 22.98 -5.25
C SER A 130 8.59 24.46 -5.61
N THR A 131 9.11 24.72 -6.80
CA THR A 131 9.35 26.08 -7.31
C THR A 131 8.03 26.84 -7.43
N ALA A 132 7.00 26.22 -7.98
CA ALA A 132 5.69 26.82 -8.18
C ALA A 132 5.00 27.18 -6.84
N ILE A 133 5.09 26.31 -5.82
CA ILE A 133 4.59 26.58 -4.48
C ILE A 133 5.35 27.76 -3.86
N ARG A 134 6.68 27.76 -3.92
CA ARG A 134 7.52 28.87 -3.39
C ARG A 134 7.24 30.22 -4.06
N ALA A 135 7.05 30.19 -5.37
CA ALA A 135 6.80 31.39 -6.16
C ALA A 135 5.33 31.82 -6.13
N HIS A 136 4.48 31.17 -5.32
CA HIS A 136 3.05 31.45 -5.19
C HIS A 136 2.32 31.51 -6.55
N TRP A 137 2.61 30.55 -7.44
CA TRP A 137 1.92 30.46 -8.71
C TRP A 137 0.43 30.17 -8.51
N ASN A 138 -0.36 30.33 -9.57
CA ASN A 138 -1.79 30.05 -9.51
C ASN A 138 -2.04 28.62 -8.99
N PRO A 139 -2.90 28.42 -7.98
CA PRO A 139 -3.14 27.11 -7.35
C PRO A 139 -3.54 26.00 -8.34
N TRP A 140 -4.33 26.35 -9.36
CA TRP A 140 -4.75 25.37 -10.37
C TRP A 140 -3.61 24.94 -11.29
N PHE A 141 -2.65 25.83 -11.54
CA PHE A 141 -1.44 25.48 -12.28
C PHE A 141 -0.51 24.59 -11.45
N ILE A 142 -0.40 24.83 -10.15
CA ILE A 142 0.29 23.95 -9.20
C ILE A 142 -0.38 22.56 -9.20
N LEU A 143 -1.71 22.51 -9.17
CA LEU A 143 -2.45 21.24 -9.24
C LEU A 143 -2.17 20.46 -10.54
N LEU A 144 -2.06 21.14 -11.68
CA LEU A 144 -1.68 20.51 -12.94
C LEU A 144 -0.28 19.88 -12.87
N ILE A 145 0.70 20.56 -12.25
CA ILE A 145 2.04 20.03 -12.05
C ILE A 145 2.00 18.79 -11.14
N ILE A 146 1.21 18.83 -10.06
CA ILE A 146 0.99 17.69 -9.15
C ILE A 146 0.35 16.52 -9.91
N GLN A 147 -0.59 16.78 -10.83
CA GLN A 147 -1.17 15.73 -11.68
C GLN A 147 -0.13 15.10 -12.59
N LEU A 148 0.77 15.89 -13.19
CA LEU A 148 1.87 15.37 -14.02
C LEU A 148 2.86 14.54 -13.21
N PHE A 149 3.14 14.94 -11.97
CA PHE A 149 3.92 14.13 -11.02
C PHE A 149 3.27 12.75 -10.83
N TYR A 150 1.98 12.69 -10.50
CA TYR A 150 1.33 11.40 -10.27
C TYR A 150 1.21 10.55 -11.54
N LEU A 151 1.05 11.15 -12.72
CA LEU A 151 1.05 10.41 -13.97
C LEU A 151 2.40 9.73 -14.25
N SER A 152 3.51 10.36 -13.91
CA SER A 152 4.84 9.75 -14.04
C SER A 152 5.15 8.75 -12.91
N TYR A 153 4.66 9.00 -11.68
CA TYR A 153 4.90 8.14 -10.53
C TYR A 153 4.07 6.84 -10.55
N ALA A 154 2.77 6.93 -10.87
CA ALA A 154 1.83 5.83 -10.66
C ALA A 154 2.26 4.47 -11.28
N PRO A 155 2.84 4.41 -12.49
CA PRO A 155 3.26 3.14 -13.08
C PRO A 155 4.56 2.59 -12.48
N MET A 156 5.37 3.42 -11.84
CA MET A 156 6.71 3.04 -11.38
C MET A 156 6.67 1.90 -10.37
N PHE A 157 5.67 1.92 -9.47
CA PHE A 157 5.53 0.87 -8.46
C PHE A 157 5.25 -0.50 -9.06
N SER A 158 4.37 -0.56 -10.06
CA SER A 158 4.04 -1.80 -10.77
C SER A 158 5.23 -2.31 -11.58
N ILE A 159 5.96 -1.41 -12.25
CA ILE A 159 7.16 -1.75 -13.05
C ILE A 159 8.27 -2.27 -12.13
N SER A 160 8.55 -1.60 -11.01
CA SER A 160 9.53 -2.04 -10.02
C SER A 160 9.16 -3.40 -9.43
N THR A 161 7.88 -3.62 -9.11
CA THR A 161 7.39 -4.91 -8.61
C THR A 161 7.57 -6.03 -9.63
N ALA A 162 7.23 -5.79 -10.90
CA ALA A 162 7.41 -6.77 -11.97
C ALA A 162 8.90 -7.11 -12.18
N LEU A 163 9.77 -6.10 -12.16
CA LEU A 163 11.22 -6.25 -12.27
C LEU A 163 11.79 -7.10 -11.12
N VAL A 164 11.33 -6.84 -9.89
CA VAL A 164 11.75 -7.60 -8.70
C VAL A 164 11.28 -9.05 -8.81
N LEU A 165 9.99 -9.28 -9.10
CA LEU A 165 9.42 -10.63 -9.19
C LEU A 165 10.10 -11.49 -10.27
N ALA A 166 10.52 -10.88 -11.39
CA ALA A 166 11.24 -11.58 -12.46
C ALA A 166 12.65 -12.05 -12.06
N ARG A 167 13.22 -11.51 -10.98
CA ARG A 167 14.58 -11.81 -10.50
C ARG A 167 14.60 -12.74 -9.29
N LEU A 168 13.49 -12.90 -8.58
CA LEU A 168 13.41 -13.78 -7.40
C LEU A 168 13.38 -15.25 -7.82
N GLN A 169 14.11 -16.09 -7.08
CA GLN A 169 14.13 -17.56 -7.30
C GLN A 169 12.85 -18.20 -6.76
N ASP A 170 12.37 -17.77 -5.59
CA ASP A 170 11.10 -18.19 -4.98
C ASP A 170 10.31 -16.95 -4.54
N ALA A 171 9.49 -16.44 -5.46
CA ALA A 171 8.70 -15.23 -5.20
C ALA A 171 7.82 -15.34 -3.94
N ASN A 172 7.30 -16.54 -3.62
CA ASN A 172 6.44 -16.73 -2.45
C ASN A 172 7.17 -16.53 -1.12
N LYS A 173 8.47 -16.85 -1.07
CA LYS A 173 9.28 -16.73 0.14
C LYS A 173 10.10 -15.45 0.19
N GLU A 174 10.54 -14.94 -0.95
CA GLU A 174 11.58 -13.91 -1.04
C GLU A 174 10.99 -12.51 -1.29
N PHE A 175 9.81 -12.40 -1.94
CA PHE A 175 9.21 -11.10 -2.25
C PHE A 175 8.87 -10.30 -1.00
N GLY A 176 8.31 -10.93 0.04
CA GLY A 176 7.95 -10.24 1.29
C GLY A 176 9.13 -9.53 1.95
N PRO A 177 10.25 -10.22 2.23
CA PRO A 177 11.45 -9.61 2.78
C PRO A 177 12.02 -8.48 1.90
N VAL A 178 12.11 -8.67 0.58
CA VAL A 178 12.60 -7.62 -0.33
C VAL A 178 11.66 -6.41 -0.33
N ARG A 179 10.35 -6.65 -0.37
CA ARG A 179 9.31 -5.60 -0.34
C ARG A 179 9.29 -4.81 0.98
N ALA A 180 9.68 -5.43 2.10
CA ALA A 180 9.74 -4.76 3.41
C ALA A 180 10.70 -3.56 3.42
N LEU A 181 11.73 -3.57 2.55
CA LEU A 181 12.65 -2.44 2.40
C LEU A 181 11.95 -1.17 1.89
N ALA A 182 10.82 -1.31 1.15
CA ALA A 182 10.02 -0.15 0.79
C ALA A 182 9.36 0.49 2.03
N THR A 183 8.84 -0.29 2.98
CA THR A 183 8.28 0.25 4.23
C THR A 183 9.36 0.96 5.05
N LEU A 184 10.58 0.38 5.13
CA LEU A 184 11.71 1.05 5.78
C LEU A 184 12.12 2.33 5.05
N GLY A 185 12.16 2.33 3.71
CA GLY A 185 12.41 3.52 2.91
C GLY A 185 11.39 4.63 3.18
N TRP A 186 10.11 4.28 3.21
CA TRP A 186 9.04 5.21 3.57
C TRP A 186 9.23 5.83 4.96
N MET A 187 9.52 5.00 5.97
CA MET A 187 9.81 5.48 7.34
C MET A 187 11.02 6.41 7.36
N CYS A 188 12.11 6.02 6.70
CA CYS A 188 13.32 6.86 6.61
C CYS A 188 13.04 8.21 5.93
N GLY A 189 12.28 8.23 4.83
CA GLY A 189 11.89 9.46 4.17
C GLY A 189 11.06 10.38 5.06
N ALA A 190 10.06 9.84 5.76
CA ALA A 190 9.22 10.62 6.67
C ALA A 190 10.00 11.13 7.89
N VAL A 191 10.87 10.31 8.48
CA VAL A 191 11.76 10.73 9.59
C VAL A 191 12.74 11.80 9.12
N LEU A 192 13.32 11.66 7.92
CA LEU A 192 14.26 12.65 7.37
C LEU A 192 13.62 14.03 7.24
N ILE A 193 12.37 14.11 6.73
CA ILE A 193 11.61 15.36 6.64
C ILE A 193 11.39 15.97 8.02
N GLY A 194 10.97 15.18 9.00
CA GLY A 194 10.81 15.63 10.38
C GLY A 194 12.14 16.11 10.97
N ALA A 195 13.22 15.34 10.85
CA ALA A 195 14.53 15.69 11.39
C ALA A 195 15.10 16.99 10.81
N LEU A 196 14.82 17.27 9.53
CA LEU A 196 15.21 18.52 8.87
C LEU A 196 14.21 19.67 9.10
N SER A 197 13.12 19.43 9.84
CA SER A 197 12.04 20.42 10.09
C SER A 197 11.42 20.97 8.80
N LEU A 198 11.30 20.13 7.77
CA LEU A 198 10.79 20.49 6.45
C LEU A 198 9.30 20.19 6.26
N ASP A 199 8.59 19.74 7.30
CA ASP A 199 7.17 19.30 7.24
C ASP A 199 6.21 20.33 6.63
N ARG A 200 6.55 21.61 6.65
CA ARG A 200 5.72 22.72 6.15
C ARG A 200 6.42 23.55 5.08
N SER A 201 7.60 23.14 4.67
CA SER A 201 8.44 23.87 3.73
C SER A 201 8.44 23.22 2.36
N PRO A 202 8.23 23.98 1.27
CA PRO A 202 8.39 23.45 -0.10
C PRO A 202 9.79 22.89 -0.38
N HIS A 203 10.80 23.21 0.46
CA HIS A 203 12.14 22.62 0.33
C HIS A 203 12.16 21.10 0.52
N ALA A 204 11.17 20.52 1.22
CA ALA A 204 10.98 19.07 1.26
C ALA A 204 10.89 18.47 -0.13
N GLU A 205 10.17 19.12 -1.03
CA GLU A 205 9.95 18.64 -2.39
C GLU A 205 11.22 18.69 -3.25
N TYR A 206 12.11 19.66 -3.02
CA TYR A 206 13.43 19.64 -3.69
C TYR A 206 14.29 18.46 -3.22
N LEU A 207 14.22 18.11 -1.93
CA LEU A 207 14.87 16.90 -1.44
C LEU A 207 14.26 15.65 -2.10
N GLY A 208 12.92 15.60 -2.21
CA GLY A 208 12.23 14.54 -2.94
C GLY A 208 12.67 14.44 -4.39
N ALA A 209 12.76 15.58 -5.10
CA ALA A 209 13.26 15.65 -6.48
C ALA A 209 14.68 15.11 -6.60
N PHE A 210 15.57 15.45 -5.65
CA PHE A 210 16.93 14.93 -5.61
C PHE A 210 16.95 13.40 -5.44
N ILE A 211 16.12 12.84 -4.54
CA ILE A 211 16.06 11.38 -4.35
C ILE A 211 15.48 10.68 -5.60
N TRP A 212 14.49 11.29 -6.28
CA TRP A 212 13.99 10.78 -7.57
C TRP A 212 15.08 10.80 -8.66
N LEU A 213 15.90 11.85 -8.69
CA LEU A 213 17.06 11.93 -9.59
C LEU A 213 18.06 10.80 -9.29
N LEU A 214 18.38 10.58 -8.02
CA LEU A 214 19.25 9.47 -7.61
C LEU A 214 18.66 8.11 -8.00
N MET A 215 17.35 7.92 -7.85
CA MET A 215 16.68 6.73 -8.32
C MET A 215 16.83 6.55 -9.84
N GLY A 216 16.61 7.61 -10.62
CA GLY A 216 16.81 7.59 -12.08
C GLY A 216 18.23 7.19 -12.47
N LEU A 217 19.23 7.72 -11.79
CA LEU A 217 20.65 7.35 -11.97
C LEU A 217 20.91 5.90 -11.53
N PHE A 218 20.32 5.47 -10.42
CA PHE A 218 20.45 4.09 -9.94
C PHE A 218 19.93 3.05 -10.92
N THR A 219 18.90 3.39 -11.73
CA THR A 219 18.38 2.45 -12.74
C THR A 219 19.39 2.06 -13.82
N TYR A 220 20.54 2.75 -13.97
CA TYR A 220 21.60 2.33 -14.87
C TYR A 220 22.34 1.10 -14.38
N TYR A 221 22.32 0.83 -13.08
CA TYR A 221 22.90 -0.37 -12.47
C TYR A 221 21.94 -1.56 -12.50
N LEU A 222 20.65 -1.34 -12.80
CA LEU A 222 19.71 -2.43 -12.90
C LEU A 222 19.95 -3.25 -14.17
N PRO A 223 19.89 -4.58 -14.09
CA PRO A 223 20.08 -5.42 -15.25
C PRO A 223 18.96 -5.20 -16.27
N VAL A 224 19.34 -5.28 -17.53
CA VAL A 224 18.40 -5.24 -18.64
C VAL A 224 17.72 -6.60 -18.73
N LEU A 225 16.46 -6.69 -18.31
CA LEU A 225 15.64 -7.87 -18.54
C LEU A 225 15.14 -7.82 -19.99
N GLU A 226 15.31 -8.94 -20.69
CA GLU A 226 14.67 -9.13 -21.99
C GLU A 226 13.16 -9.18 -21.80
N VAL A 227 12.44 -8.41 -22.58
CA VAL A 227 10.98 -8.44 -22.58
C VAL A 227 10.55 -9.73 -23.27
N PRO A 228 9.74 -10.61 -22.63
CA PRO A 228 9.19 -11.77 -23.32
C PRO A 228 8.45 -11.32 -24.58
N SER A 229 8.77 -11.93 -25.71
CA SER A 229 8.22 -11.56 -27.03
C SER A 229 6.71 -11.83 -27.19
N ALA A 230 6.08 -12.45 -26.20
CA ALA A 230 4.66 -12.79 -26.16
C ALA A 230 3.94 -12.02 -25.05
N ALA A 231 4.04 -10.68 -25.03
CA ALA A 231 3.06 -9.89 -24.31
C ALA A 231 1.73 -10.01 -25.06
N GLU A 232 0.78 -10.80 -24.53
CA GLU A 232 -0.58 -10.82 -25.05
C GLU A 232 -1.10 -9.38 -25.12
N HIS A 233 -1.63 -8.99 -26.29
CA HIS A 233 -2.24 -7.68 -26.46
C HIS A 233 -3.53 -7.59 -25.65
N LEU A 234 -3.37 -7.28 -24.35
CA LEU A 234 -4.50 -7.08 -23.46
C LEU A 234 -5.26 -5.83 -23.87
N SER A 235 -6.56 -5.96 -24.06
CA SER A 235 -7.45 -4.84 -24.28
C SER A 235 -7.45 -3.89 -23.07
N TRP A 236 -7.86 -2.64 -23.26
CA TRP A 236 -7.95 -1.69 -22.13
C TRP A 236 -8.94 -2.15 -21.05
N HIS A 237 -10.00 -2.88 -21.42
CA HIS A 237 -10.94 -3.50 -20.49
C HIS A 237 -10.26 -4.53 -19.60
N GLU A 238 -9.42 -5.39 -20.16
CA GLU A 238 -8.66 -6.40 -19.41
C GLU A 238 -7.60 -5.77 -18.51
N ARG A 239 -6.93 -4.70 -18.98
CA ARG A 239 -5.91 -3.98 -18.19
C ARG A 239 -6.51 -3.32 -16.94
N LEU A 240 -7.72 -2.80 -17.03
CA LEU A 240 -8.45 -2.22 -15.90
C LEU A 240 -9.24 -3.25 -15.09
N GLY A 241 -9.28 -4.50 -15.55
CA GLY A 241 -9.97 -5.58 -14.85
C GLY A 241 -11.50 -5.53 -14.97
N PHE A 242 -12.06 -4.81 -15.94
CA PHE A 242 -13.52 -4.71 -16.11
C PHE A 242 -14.17 -6.07 -16.39
N ASP A 243 -13.47 -6.99 -17.04
CA ASP A 243 -13.95 -8.35 -17.25
C ASP A 243 -14.22 -9.08 -15.93
N ALA A 244 -13.48 -8.73 -14.88
CA ALA A 244 -13.66 -9.30 -13.54
C ALA A 244 -14.92 -8.77 -12.83
N LEU A 245 -15.67 -7.82 -13.38
CA LEU A 245 -16.98 -7.40 -12.84
C LEU A 245 -17.96 -8.59 -12.72
N THR A 246 -17.80 -9.61 -13.55
CA THR A 246 -18.56 -10.85 -13.44
C THR A 246 -18.40 -11.56 -12.11
N LEU A 247 -17.26 -11.40 -11.44
CA LEU A 247 -16.97 -11.97 -10.12
C LEU A 247 -17.82 -11.34 -9.01
N LEU A 248 -18.33 -10.13 -9.23
CA LEU A 248 -19.24 -9.45 -8.29
C LEU A 248 -20.64 -10.07 -8.26
N LYS A 249 -20.94 -11.05 -9.13
CA LYS A 249 -22.14 -11.87 -9.02
C LYS A 249 -22.10 -12.75 -7.77
N ASP A 250 -20.91 -13.24 -7.38
CA ASP A 250 -20.74 -13.91 -6.10
C ASP A 250 -20.92 -12.92 -4.94
N ARG A 251 -21.77 -13.33 -3.99
CA ARG A 251 -22.16 -12.44 -2.88
C ARG A 251 -20.99 -12.07 -1.99
N ASP A 252 -20.21 -13.05 -1.56
CA ASP A 252 -19.11 -12.80 -0.61
C ASP A 252 -17.99 -12.00 -1.26
N THR A 253 -17.67 -12.27 -2.52
CA THR A 253 -16.72 -11.49 -3.32
C THR A 253 -17.19 -10.04 -3.44
N ARG A 254 -18.45 -9.82 -3.82
CA ARG A 254 -19.04 -8.48 -3.90
C ARG A 254 -18.97 -7.73 -2.57
N VAL A 255 -19.25 -8.40 -1.46
CA VAL A 255 -19.18 -7.79 -0.12
C VAL A 255 -17.76 -7.37 0.23
N VAL A 256 -16.74 -8.18 -0.07
CA VAL A 256 -15.33 -7.82 0.16
C VAL A 256 -14.92 -6.61 -0.67
N PHE A 257 -15.28 -6.58 -1.97
CA PHE A 257 -14.98 -5.43 -2.84
C PHE A 257 -15.66 -4.15 -2.32
N ILE A 258 -16.96 -4.19 -2.04
CA ILE A 258 -17.70 -3.02 -1.56
C ILE A 258 -17.19 -2.57 -0.20
N ALA A 259 -17.00 -3.49 0.76
CA ALA A 259 -16.56 -3.14 2.10
C ALA A 259 -15.16 -2.53 2.09
N SER A 260 -14.21 -3.07 1.31
CA SER A 260 -12.85 -2.49 1.20
C SER A 260 -12.87 -1.12 0.54
N THR A 261 -13.70 -0.93 -0.51
CA THR A 261 -13.84 0.38 -1.20
C THR A 261 -14.49 1.43 -0.30
N LEU A 262 -15.57 1.08 0.39
CA LEU A 262 -16.24 2.00 1.32
C LEU A 262 -15.35 2.33 2.53
N PHE A 263 -14.57 1.36 3.03
CA PHE A 263 -13.59 1.61 4.09
C PHE A 263 -12.47 2.56 3.62
N ASN A 264 -12.06 2.48 2.36
CA ASN A 264 -11.02 3.33 1.81
C ASN A 264 -11.41 4.82 1.80
N ILE A 265 -12.68 5.14 1.65
CA ILE A 265 -13.17 6.54 1.61
C ILE A 265 -12.74 7.32 2.87
N PRO A 266 -13.09 6.93 4.10
CA PRO A 266 -12.63 7.61 5.31
C PRO A 266 -11.12 7.48 5.54
N VAL A 267 -10.47 6.40 5.05
CA VAL A 267 -9.01 6.23 5.16
C VAL A 267 -8.26 7.34 4.42
N CYS A 268 -8.81 7.90 3.34
CA CYS A 268 -8.24 9.02 2.61
C CYS A 268 -8.04 10.29 3.47
N ALA A 269 -8.66 10.39 4.63
CA ALA A 269 -8.41 11.47 5.57
C ALA A 269 -7.00 11.45 6.19
N PHE A 270 -6.34 10.29 6.21
CA PHE A 270 -5.17 10.06 7.04
C PHE A 270 -4.00 10.98 6.68
N TYR A 271 -3.45 10.87 5.48
CA TYR A 271 -2.29 11.67 5.09
C TYR A 271 -2.58 13.18 4.93
N PRO A 272 -3.73 13.59 4.37
CA PRO A 272 -4.02 15.03 4.25
C PRO A 272 -4.26 15.75 5.59
N TYR A 273 -4.82 15.05 6.59
CA TYR A 273 -5.35 15.74 7.76
C TYR A 273 -4.75 15.31 9.11
N ALA A 274 -4.21 14.09 9.25
CA ALA A 274 -3.58 13.69 10.52
C ALA A 274 -2.32 14.50 10.83
N PRO A 275 -1.40 14.80 9.89
CA PRO A 275 -0.27 15.69 10.14
C PRO A 275 -0.72 17.13 10.51
N THR A 276 -1.78 17.66 9.89
CA THR A 276 -2.37 18.96 10.22
C THR A 276 -2.90 18.96 11.66
N HIS A 277 -3.65 17.92 12.06
CA HIS A 277 -4.16 17.78 13.41
C HIS A 277 -3.04 17.63 14.46
N LEU A 278 -1.99 16.85 14.15
CA LEU A 278 -0.79 16.75 15.01
C LEU A 278 -0.17 18.14 15.22
N HIS A 279 -0.05 18.93 14.15
CA HIS A 279 0.47 20.29 14.23
C HIS A 279 -0.41 21.20 15.11
N ASP A 280 -1.74 21.15 14.94
CA ASP A 280 -2.67 21.93 15.74
C ASP A 280 -2.61 21.58 17.24
N LEU A 281 -2.29 20.33 17.58
CA LEU A 281 -2.01 19.88 18.96
C LEU A 281 -0.60 20.25 19.44
N GLY A 282 0.19 20.99 18.64
CA GLY A 282 1.52 21.46 19.00
C GLY A 282 2.62 20.41 18.87
N PHE A 283 2.45 19.40 18.01
CA PHE A 283 3.54 18.51 17.65
C PHE A 283 4.44 19.17 16.61
N MET A 284 5.74 19.14 16.88
CA MET A 284 6.79 19.38 15.90
C MET A 284 7.06 18.10 15.10
N HIS A 285 7.64 18.21 13.91
CA HIS A 285 8.11 17.07 13.10
C HIS A 285 6.99 16.07 12.79
N THR A 286 5.84 16.56 12.31
CA THR A 286 4.61 15.77 12.14
C THR A 286 4.80 14.56 11.24
N SER A 287 5.63 14.65 10.20
CA SER A 287 5.95 13.54 9.29
C SER A 287 6.65 12.38 10.00
N ALA A 288 7.53 12.67 10.98
CA ALA A 288 8.20 11.62 11.75
C ALA A 288 7.19 10.85 12.64
N TRP A 289 6.23 11.53 13.25
CA TRP A 289 5.19 10.88 14.06
C TRP A 289 4.27 9.96 13.24
N MET A 290 4.10 10.23 11.95
CA MET A 290 3.35 9.34 11.06
C MET A 290 3.99 7.96 10.90
N CYS A 291 5.27 7.78 11.23
CA CYS A 291 5.96 6.49 11.18
C CYS A 291 5.37 5.43 12.15
N PHE A 292 4.65 5.84 13.20
CA PHE A 292 3.93 4.88 14.05
C PHE A 292 2.94 4.02 13.26
N ALA A 293 2.33 4.57 12.23
CA ALA A 293 1.44 3.84 11.35
C ALA A 293 2.19 2.73 10.59
N GLN A 294 3.37 3.04 10.05
CA GLN A 294 4.19 2.06 9.32
C GLN A 294 4.78 1.00 10.24
N ALA A 295 5.14 1.37 11.48
CA ALA A 295 5.62 0.40 12.46
C ALA A 295 4.54 -0.66 12.77
N THR A 296 3.30 -0.24 13.00
CA THR A 296 2.19 -1.18 13.24
C THR A 296 1.75 -1.91 11.97
N GLU A 297 1.88 -1.30 10.79
CA GLU A 297 1.69 -1.96 9.50
C GLU A 297 2.65 -3.14 9.36
N LEU A 298 3.94 -2.93 9.63
CA LEU A 298 4.94 -3.98 9.58
C LEU A 298 4.63 -5.12 10.57
N VAL A 299 4.27 -4.80 11.82
CA VAL A 299 3.88 -5.79 12.83
C VAL A 299 2.65 -6.58 12.37
N ALA A 300 1.62 -5.90 11.83
CA ALA A 300 0.41 -6.55 11.33
C ALA A 300 0.72 -7.46 10.12
N MET A 301 1.58 -7.03 9.19
CA MET A 301 2.00 -7.85 8.05
C MET A 301 2.73 -9.13 8.49
N LEU A 302 3.63 -9.02 9.45
CA LEU A 302 4.36 -10.17 9.99
C LEU A 302 3.44 -11.13 10.75
N SER A 303 2.43 -10.60 11.44
CA SER A 303 1.44 -11.40 12.17
C SER A 303 0.39 -12.04 11.26
N LEU A 304 0.21 -11.54 10.03
CA LEU A 304 -0.90 -11.92 9.15
C LEU A 304 -0.86 -13.40 8.79
N ALA A 305 0.32 -13.98 8.54
CA ALA A 305 0.45 -15.41 8.22
C ALA A 305 -0.03 -16.29 9.40
N TRP A 306 0.30 -15.91 10.62
CA TRP A 306 -0.17 -16.60 11.83
C TRP A 306 -1.68 -16.43 12.02
N LEU A 307 -2.21 -15.22 11.81
CA LEU A 307 -3.65 -14.95 11.87
C LEU A 307 -4.43 -15.80 10.88
N LEU A 308 -3.95 -15.90 9.62
CA LEU A 308 -4.59 -16.69 8.57
C LEU A 308 -4.57 -18.21 8.84
N ALA A 309 -3.57 -18.69 9.62
CA ALA A 309 -3.50 -20.09 10.01
C ALA A 309 -4.48 -20.45 11.15
N HIS A 310 -4.87 -19.48 12.00
CA HIS A 310 -5.65 -19.74 13.21
C HIS A 310 -7.07 -19.14 13.18
N TRP A 311 -7.29 -18.12 12.36
CA TRP A 311 -8.54 -17.38 12.31
C TRP A 311 -9.18 -17.45 10.92
N HIS A 312 -10.50 -17.50 10.88
CA HIS A 312 -11.21 -17.33 9.63
C HIS A 312 -11.04 -15.91 9.09
N LEU A 313 -10.88 -15.80 7.80
CA LEU A 313 -10.67 -14.53 7.08
C LEU A 313 -11.74 -13.48 7.43
N LYS A 314 -13.00 -13.90 7.67
CA LYS A 314 -14.10 -13.04 8.16
C LYS A 314 -13.67 -12.24 9.40
N TRP A 315 -13.11 -12.92 10.40
CA TRP A 315 -12.74 -12.29 11.67
C TRP A 315 -11.50 -11.40 11.55
N ILE A 316 -10.56 -11.76 10.69
CA ILE A 316 -9.39 -10.93 10.41
C ILE A 316 -9.81 -9.60 9.78
N PHE A 317 -10.70 -9.67 8.77
CA PHE A 317 -11.26 -8.48 8.11
C PHE A 317 -12.09 -7.63 9.10
N THR A 318 -12.91 -8.29 9.92
CA THR A 318 -13.70 -7.64 10.97
C THR A 318 -12.82 -6.90 11.96
N CYS A 319 -11.72 -7.51 12.45
CA CYS A 319 -10.74 -6.85 13.32
C CYS A 319 -10.12 -5.61 12.65
N GLY A 320 -9.82 -5.69 11.35
CA GLY A 320 -9.32 -4.55 10.59
C GLY A 320 -10.31 -3.39 10.58
N LEU A 321 -11.60 -3.66 10.36
CA LEU A 321 -12.67 -2.65 10.42
C LEU A 321 -12.84 -2.09 11.84
N VAL A 322 -12.79 -2.94 12.88
CA VAL A 322 -12.85 -2.50 14.29
C VAL A 322 -11.69 -1.56 14.61
N PHE A 323 -10.45 -1.90 14.21
CA PHE A 323 -9.32 -0.98 14.36
C PHE A 323 -9.53 0.31 13.55
N GLY A 324 -10.19 0.24 12.39
CA GLY A 324 -10.61 1.40 11.61
C GLY A 324 -11.58 2.32 12.37
N VAL A 325 -12.58 1.77 13.05
CA VAL A 325 -13.49 2.54 13.92
C VAL A 325 -12.72 3.15 15.08
N LEU A 326 -11.94 2.34 15.80
CA LEU A 326 -11.20 2.77 17.00
C LEU A 326 -10.20 3.88 16.69
N ARG A 327 -9.44 3.79 15.58
CA ARG A 327 -8.47 4.83 15.24
C ARG A 327 -9.11 6.20 15.02
N PHE A 328 -10.24 6.25 14.32
CA PHE A 328 -10.95 7.52 14.09
C PHE A 328 -11.67 8.00 15.35
N ALA A 329 -12.24 7.10 16.17
CA ALA A 329 -12.80 7.44 17.46
C ALA A 329 -11.75 8.06 18.40
N LEU A 330 -10.56 7.45 18.47
CA LEU A 330 -9.43 7.99 19.25
C LEU A 330 -8.97 9.35 18.72
N SER A 331 -8.91 9.53 17.38
CA SER A 331 -8.58 10.82 16.79
C SER A 331 -9.64 11.89 17.11
N ALA A 332 -10.91 11.52 17.29
CA ALA A 332 -12.00 12.41 17.65
C ALA A 332 -11.95 12.88 19.11
N VAL A 333 -11.22 12.22 19.99
CA VAL A 333 -11.01 12.66 21.39
C VAL A 333 -10.20 13.97 21.48
N ASP A 334 -9.49 14.32 20.39
CA ASP A 334 -8.78 15.61 20.23
C ASP A 334 -7.73 15.85 21.33
N THR A 335 -6.95 14.81 21.69
CA THR A 335 -5.81 14.91 22.61
C THR A 335 -4.55 14.33 21.98
N LYS A 336 -3.38 14.77 22.46
CA LYS A 336 -2.08 14.35 21.95
C LYS A 336 -1.91 12.81 21.90
N TYR A 337 -2.20 12.16 23.01
CA TYR A 337 -1.98 10.71 23.14
C TYR A 337 -3.02 9.90 22.36
N SER A 338 -4.28 10.33 22.38
CA SER A 338 -5.35 9.64 21.63
C SER A 338 -5.13 9.71 20.13
N LEU A 339 -4.70 10.88 19.61
CA LEU A 339 -4.37 11.02 18.19
C LEU A 339 -3.19 10.14 17.78
N LEU A 340 -2.09 10.11 18.57
CA LEU A 340 -0.95 9.23 18.28
C LEU A 340 -1.33 7.75 18.29
N LEU A 341 -2.19 7.33 19.21
CA LEU A 341 -2.71 5.96 19.24
C LEU A 341 -3.59 5.69 18.01
N GLY A 342 -4.42 6.66 17.59
CA GLY A 342 -5.18 6.60 16.35
C GLY A 342 -4.29 6.48 15.11
N VAL A 343 -3.19 7.24 15.06
CA VAL A 343 -2.16 7.12 14.00
C VAL A 343 -1.53 5.73 14.02
N ALA A 344 -1.16 5.22 15.18
CA ALA A 344 -0.57 3.89 15.30
C ALA A 344 -1.52 2.78 14.81
N LEU A 345 -2.81 2.84 15.12
CA LEU A 345 -3.80 1.83 14.69
C LEU A 345 -4.04 1.84 13.17
N HIS A 346 -3.56 2.86 12.44
CA HIS A 346 -3.71 2.91 10.99
C HIS A 346 -3.10 1.70 10.28
N GLY A 347 -1.86 1.35 10.59
CA GLY A 347 -1.18 0.26 9.92
C GLY A 347 -1.87 -1.08 10.11
N ALA A 348 -2.31 -1.39 11.34
CA ALA A 348 -3.05 -2.60 11.63
C ALA A 348 -4.38 -2.64 10.86
N SER A 349 -5.16 -1.55 10.87
CA SER A 349 -6.43 -1.49 10.14
C SER A 349 -6.23 -1.64 8.62
N PHE A 350 -5.18 -1.02 8.07
CA PHE A 350 -4.84 -1.10 6.66
C PHE A 350 -4.51 -2.52 6.22
N VAL A 351 -3.61 -3.20 6.92
CA VAL A 351 -3.19 -4.57 6.59
C VAL A 351 -4.36 -5.54 6.71
N LEU A 352 -5.09 -5.50 7.83
CA LEU A 352 -6.15 -6.47 8.10
C LEU A 352 -7.38 -6.28 7.19
N VAL A 353 -7.56 -5.14 6.54
CA VAL A 353 -8.61 -4.94 5.53
C VAL A 353 -8.07 -5.16 4.12
N PHE A 354 -7.09 -4.36 3.67
CA PHE A 354 -6.68 -4.36 2.26
C PHE A 354 -5.86 -5.57 1.86
N ILE A 355 -4.87 -5.98 2.68
CA ILE A 355 -4.07 -7.16 2.36
C ILE A 355 -4.90 -8.43 2.50
N THR A 356 -5.81 -8.47 3.49
CA THR A 356 -6.75 -9.60 3.64
C THR A 356 -7.71 -9.70 2.46
N ALA A 357 -8.19 -8.57 1.90
CA ALA A 357 -9.01 -8.58 0.68
C ALA A 357 -8.24 -9.16 -0.53
N GLN A 358 -6.96 -8.77 -0.71
CA GLN A 358 -6.09 -9.32 -1.76
C GLN A 358 -5.87 -10.82 -1.60
N ILE A 359 -5.63 -11.30 -0.37
CA ILE A 359 -5.45 -12.72 -0.06
C ILE A 359 -6.75 -13.49 -0.30
N TYR A 360 -7.91 -12.90 0.08
CA TYR A 360 -9.23 -13.49 -0.20
C TYR A 360 -9.39 -13.80 -1.70
N LEU A 361 -9.05 -12.85 -2.58
CA LEU A 361 -9.13 -13.05 -4.02
C LEU A 361 -8.18 -14.16 -4.49
N ASN A 362 -6.95 -14.17 -4.00
CA ASN A 362 -5.97 -15.19 -4.36
C ASN A 362 -6.38 -16.60 -3.95
N GLN A 363 -7.11 -16.74 -2.84
CA GLN A 363 -7.55 -18.04 -2.34
C GLN A 363 -8.86 -18.52 -2.97
N ARG A 364 -9.75 -17.58 -3.36
CA ARG A 364 -11.12 -17.90 -3.79
C ARG A 364 -11.35 -17.86 -5.30
N ILE A 365 -10.48 -17.14 -6.04
CA ILE A 365 -10.66 -16.95 -7.47
C ILE A 365 -9.73 -17.87 -8.25
N ASP A 366 -10.27 -18.41 -9.37
CA ASP A 366 -9.51 -19.21 -10.31
C ASP A 366 -8.21 -18.52 -10.72
N PRO A 367 -7.06 -19.23 -10.77
CA PRO A 367 -5.77 -18.66 -11.16
C PRO A 367 -5.81 -17.81 -12.42
N ALA A 368 -6.59 -18.20 -13.44
CA ALA A 368 -6.72 -17.46 -14.70
C ALA A 368 -7.37 -16.07 -14.52
N TRP A 369 -8.14 -15.85 -13.45
CA TRP A 369 -8.85 -14.61 -13.18
C TRP A 369 -8.22 -13.75 -12.10
N ARG A 370 -7.24 -14.25 -11.36
CA ARG A 370 -6.63 -13.57 -10.19
C ARG A 370 -6.08 -12.19 -10.53
N THR A 371 -5.31 -12.09 -11.60
CA THR A 371 -4.71 -10.82 -12.03
C THR A 371 -5.77 -9.78 -12.35
N ARG A 372 -6.82 -10.16 -13.08
CA ARG A 372 -7.94 -9.28 -13.44
C ARG A 372 -8.75 -8.87 -12.19
N ALA A 373 -8.97 -9.79 -11.27
CA ALA A 373 -9.64 -9.51 -9.99
C ALA A 373 -8.85 -8.54 -9.12
N GLN A 374 -7.53 -8.70 -9.03
CA GLN A 374 -6.64 -7.78 -8.32
C GLN A 374 -6.60 -6.39 -8.98
N ALA A 375 -6.61 -6.33 -10.31
CA ALA A 375 -6.71 -5.08 -11.06
C ALA A 375 -8.03 -4.36 -10.76
N LEU A 376 -9.16 -5.08 -10.78
CA LEU A 376 -10.46 -4.52 -10.42
C LEU A 376 -10.51 -4.03 -8.97
N LEU A 377 -9.97 -4.81 -8.03
CA LEU A 377 -9.91 -4.40 -6.61
C LEU A 377 -9.07 -3.11 -6.45
N THR A 378 -7.93 -3.02 -7.12
CA THR A 378 -7.09 -1.83 -7.13
C THR A 378 -7.84 -0.64 -7.73
N LEU A 379 -8.53 -0.84 -8.86
CA LEU A 379 -9.32 0.21 -9.50
C LEU A 379 -10.44 0.71 -8.58
N MET A 380 -11.16 -0.20 -7.93
CA MET A 380 -12.24 0.17 -7.00
C MET A 380 -11.70 0.89 -5.75
N ASN A 381 -10.61 0.41 -5.16
CA ASN A 381 -10.05 1.02 -3.95
C ASN A 381 -9.25 2.28 -4.29
N THR A 382 -8.18 2.16 -5.09
CA THR A 382 -7.24 3.25 -5.35
C THR A 382 -7.74 4.24 -6.40
N GLY A 383 -8.54 3.80 -7.36
CA GLY A 383 -9.20 4.67 -8.34
C GLY A 383 -10.45 5.33 -7.73
N ILE A 384 -11.54 4.58 -7.69
CA ILE A 384 -12.87 5.11 -7.29
C ILE A 384 -12.89 5.52 -5.81
N GLY A 385 -12.43 4.62 -4.93
CA GLY A 385 -12.43 4.84 -3.49
C GLY A 385 -11.59 6.05 -3.08
N ASN A 386 -10.37 6.18 -3.62
CA ASN A 386 -9.54 7.36 -3.36
C ASN A 386 -10.13 8.65 -3.94
N LEU A 387 -10.68 8.61 -5.17
CA LEU A 387 -11.25 9.80 -5.78
C LEU A 387 -12.42 10.35 -4.95
N ILE A 388 -13.38 9.48 -4.63
CA ILE A 388 -14.53 9.84 -3.78
C ILE A 388 -14.03 10.21 -2.36
N GLY A 389 -13.05 9.46 -1.84
CA GLY A 389 -12.51 9.64 -0.51
C GLY A 389 -11.84 11.00 -0.35
N TYR A 390 -10.85 11.33 -1.18
CA TYR A 390 -10.14 12.61 -1.05
C TYR A 390 -11.05 13.81 -1.27
N LEU A 391 -11.92 13.77 -2.28
CA LEU A 391 -12.85 14.87 -2.55
C LEU A 391 -13.94 14.97 -1.47
N GLY A 392 -14.55 13.84 -1.07
CA GLY A 392 -15.61 13.81 -0.06
C GLY A 392 -15.09 14.18 1.33
N VAL A 393 -13.94 13.65 1.73
CA VAL A 393 -13.30 14.02 3.01
C VAL A 393 -12.83 15.47 2.99
N GLY A 394 -12.35 15.97 1.83
CA GLY A 394 -11.97 17.37 1.68
C GLY A 394 -13.15 18.33 1.84
N TRP A 395 -14.27 17.99 1.21
CA TRP A 395 -15.53 18.73 1.40
C TRP A 395 -15.98 18.70 2.87
N TRP A 396 -15.95 17.52 3.51
CA TRP A 396 -16.29 17.36 4.92
C TRP A 396 -15.37 18.14 5.86
N PHE A 397 -14.07 18.15 5.57
CA PHE A 397 -13.11 18.96 6.31
C PHE A 397 -13.43 20.43 6.24
N GLY A 398 -13.78 20.94 5.04
CA GLY A 398 -14.23 22.32 4.85
C GLY A 398 -15.49 22.65 5.68
N ALA A 399 -16.45 21.71 5.78
CA ALA A 399 -17.65 21.87 6.61
C ALA A 399 -17.34 21.86 8.13
N CYS A 400 -16.27 21.20 8.56
CA CYS A 400 -15.83 21.16 9.95
C CYS A 400 -14.88 22.31 10.33
N THR A 401 -14.41 23.11 9.34
CA THR A 401 -13.40 24.16 9.54
C THR A 401 -14.02 25.55 9.40
N THR A 402 -13.78 26.39 10.39
CA THR A 402 -14.12 27.83 10.38
C THR A 402 -12.85 28.66 10.29
N ALA A 403 -12.98 29.96 10.10
CA ALA A 403 -11.83 30.88 10.11
C ALA A 403 -11.04 30.84 11.43
N ALA A 404 -11.68 30.44 12.54
CA ALA A 404 -11.05 30.42 13.86
C ALA A 404 -10.41 29.09 14.21
N ARG A 405 -11.04 27.99 13.84
CA ARG A 405 -10.56 26.64 14.20
C ARG A 405 -11.24 25.53 13.40
N THR A 406 -10.61 24.34 13.36
CA THR A 406 -11.21 23.10 12.89
C THR A 406 -11.86 22.34 14.07
N ASN A 407 -13.07 21.83 13.87
CA ASN A 407 -13.73 20.92 14.82
C ASN A 407 -13.26 19.49 14.56
N TRP A 408 -12.13 19.12 15.13
CA TRP A 408 -11.52 17.80 14.93
C TRP A 408 -12.38 16.65 15.48
N THR A 409 -13.09 16.87 16.59
CA THR A 409 -14.02 15.88 17.16
C THR A 409 -15.12 15.52 16.17
N LEU A 410 -15.75 16.52 15.56
CA LEU A 410 -16.79 16.32 14.55
C LEU A 410 -16.21 15.67 13.28
N PHE A 411 -15.03 16.15 12.83
CA PHE A 411 -14.37 15.65 11.64
C PHE A 411 -14.10 14.14 11.74
N TRP A 412 -13.33 13.72 12.74
CA TRP A 412 -12.97 12.31 12.93
C TRP A 412 -14.13 11.44 13.42
N GLY A 413 -15.05 11.99 14.21
CA GLY A 413 -16.23 11.28 14.70
C GLY A 413 -17.15 10.80 13.59
N ALA A 414 -17.41 11.65 12.58
CA ALA A 414 -18.18 11.25 11.41
C ALA A 414 -17.48 10.15 10.59
N LEU A 415 -16.14 10.21 10.45
CA LEU A 415 -15.37 9.17 9.76
C LEU A 415 -15.40 7.86 10.55
N SER A 416 -15.32 7.90 11.88
CA SER A 416 -15.50 6.72 12.75
C SER A 416 -16.86 6.08 12.54
N THR A 417 -17.92 6.88 12.54
CA THR A 417 -19.30 6.42 12.29
C THR A 417 -19.43 5.78 10.92
N SER A 418 -18.83 6.37 9.88
CA SER A 418 -18.87 5.83 8.52
C SER A 418 -18.21 4.44 8.43
N VAL A 419 -17.06 4.25 9.10
CA VAL A 419 -16.42 2.92 9.19
C VAL A 419 -17.28 1.95 10.01
N GLY A 420 -17.94 2.42 11.07
CA GLY A 420 -18.89 1.63 11.85
C GLY A 420 -20.04 1.09 11.00
N LEU A 421 -20.57 1.91 10.08
CA LEU A 421 -21.60 1.47 9.13
C LEU A 421 -21.05 0.41 8.15
N VAL A 422 -19.82 0.57 7.67
CA VAL A 422 -19.16 -0.45 6.84
C VAL A 422 -18.96 -1.76 7.61
N LEU A 423 -18.57 -1.69 8.89
CA LEU A 423 -18.44 -2.86 9.76
C LEU A 423 -19.77 -3.60 9.90
N ILE A 424 -20.86 -2.87 10.19
CA ILE A 424 -22.20 -3.44 10.29
C ILE A 424 -22.59 -4.09 8.96
N TYR A 425 -22.44 -3.37 7.84
CA TYR A 425 -22.69 -3.92 6.50
C TYR A 425 -21.93 -5.23 6.26
N PHE A 426 -20.62 -5.26 6.55
CA PHE A 426 -19.78 -6.44 6.35
C PHE A 426 -20.28 -7.63 7.19
N LEU A 427 -20.58 -7.43 8.48
CA LEU A 427 -21.02 -8.47 9.38
C LEU A 427 -22.37 -9.12 8.93
N TYR A 428 -23.29 -8.30 8.42
CA TYR A 428 -24.59 -8.77 7.92
C TYR A 428 -24.52 -9.40 6.53
N ALA A 429 -23.72 -8.81 5.63
CA ALA A 429 -23.72 -9.20 4.24
C ALA A 429 -22.82 -10.38 3.94
N TYR A 430 -21.67 -10.51 4.65
CA TYR A 430 -20.68 -11.56 4.42
C TYR A 430 -21.09 -12.87 5.12
N ARG A 431 -21.29 -13.94 4.34
CA ARG A 431 -21.74 -15.24 4.86
C ARG A 431 -20.63 -16.24 5.11
N GLY A 432 -19.47 -16.10 4.45
CA GLY A 432 -18.33 -17.01 4.60
C GLY A 432 -18.62 -18.39 3.99
N GLN A 433 -19.30 -18.46 2.86
CA GLN A 433 -19.60 -19.72 2.18
C GLN A 433 -18.31 -20.48 1.82
N SER A 434 -18.28 -21.79 2.07
CA SER A 434 -17.15 -22.64 1.78
C SER A 434 -16.92 -22.79 0.27
N LEU A 435 -15.66 -22.95 -0.15
CA LEU A 435 -15.20 -23.11 -1.56
C LEU A 435 -15.93 -24.24 -2.33
N HIS A 436 -16.63 -25.15 -1.64
CA HIS A 436 -17.26 -26.33 -2.26
C HIS A 436 -18.49 -26.01 -3.12
N SER A 437 -19.11 -24.83 -2.99
CA SER A 437 -20.33 -24.51 -3.73
C SER A 437 -20.13 -23.92 -5.12
N ILE A 438 -18.91 -23.50 -5.44
CA ILE A 438 -18.60 -22.82 -6.73
C ILE A 438 -18.10 -23.83 -7.79
N GLN A 439 -17.50 -24.95 -7.36
CA GLN A 439 -17.00 -26.00 -8.29
C GLN A 439 -18.08 -26.92 -8.87
N THR A 440 -19.31 -26.87 -8.36
CA THR A 440 -20.42 -27.73 -8.86
C THR A 440 -21.37 -27.04 -9.85
N GLY A 441 -21.11 -25.81 -10.25
CA GLY A 441 -21.75 -25.17 -11.39
C GLY A 441 -21.24 -25.81 -12.68
N LYS A 442 -21.80 -26.95 -13.07
CA LYS A 442 -21.57 -27.65 -14.33
C LYS A 442 -21.61 -26.66 -15.50
N ILE A 443 -20.45 -26.37 -16.08
CA ILE A 443 -20.39 -26.06 -17.49
C ILE A 443 -20.67 -27.39 -18.19
N THR A 444 -21.90 -27.62 -18.62
CA THR A 444 -22.23 -28.66 -19.59
C THR A 444 -21.51 -28.32 -20.87
N THR A 445 -20.37 -28.93 -21.10
CA THR A 445 -19.79 -29.02 -22.45
C THR A 445 -20.80 -29.77 -23.34
N PRO A 446 -21.15 -29.26 -24.52
CA PRO A 446 -21.91 -30.04 -25.49
C PRO A 446 -21.06 -31.25 -25.87
N SER A 447 -21.62 -32.45 -25.76
CA SER A 447 -21.02 -33.68 -26.22
C SER A 447 -20.71 -33.58 -27.71
N PRO A 448 -19.54 -34.10 -28.18
CA PRO A 448 -19.30 -34.19 -29.62
C PRO A 448 -20.29 -35.19 -30.21
N VAL A 449 -21.09 -34.68 -31.14
CA VAL A 449 -21.97 -35.48 -32.00
C VAL A 449 -21.09 -36.46 -32.75
N SER A 450 -21.32 -37.75 -32.56
CA SER A 450 -20.85 -38.84 -33.36
C SER A 450 -21.25 -38.64 -34.83
N GLN A 451 -20.26 -38.48 -35.67
CA GLN A 451 -20.47 -38.67 -37.10
C GLN A 451 -20.24 -40.14 -37.42
N ILE A 452 -21.29 -40.76 -37.91
CA ILE A 452 -21.26 -41.95 -38.77
C ILE A 452 -21.08 -41.47 -40.20
#